data_4b8b6b7faeb60a9f1eb7af571b3a944e
#
_entry.id   4b8b6b7faeb60a9f1eb7af571b3a944e
#
_cell.length_a   1.000
_cell.length_b   1.000
_cell.length_c   1.000
_cell.angle_alpha   90.00
_cell.angle_beta   90.00
_cell.angle_gamma   90.00
#
_symmetry.space_group_name_H-M   'P 1'
#
loop_
_entity.id
_entity.type
_entity.pdbx_description
1 polymer ?
#
loop_
_entity_poly.entity_id
_entity_poly.type
_entity_poly.pdbx_seq_one_letter_code
_entity_poly.pdbx_strand_id
1 'polypeptide(L)'
;MKKKLMTTMFASMAAMSVLAGDFKVSGSIEGLPDDTKLVLSPMSYSKETPVATGTIQGGKFSLSGSVPAPMCVNLMVDGSYGYIQMMVDGETSTVQATATVGKAYDGNPLYTYTKVKISGSPLTDKLKSLTSVRDSMNMLHDAFEKKYADYQKAYGEAYSKKDTAKMGELRRTETYKNLAADEKVFFDTLEKSYTKVFTDNKDSFWGPLMMLNLYSYDTPQQRPQYEMLSDEAKNSYYGKKLYQELYPAGQVGQKVPDFTVKDEAGKTHTLASLLKGKKYMVLDFWASWCGPCRREIPNVKKQYALYKDKGLQVVSISIDKNAEAWKKAVKEEQLQWPNFLSPTVADQYRVKAVPTMYLLDSEGKVVAESEDARGEKLAAKLAELFK
;
A
#
# COMPACT_ATOMS: atom_id res chain seq x y z
N MET A 1 51.97 -26.90 -37.34
CA MET A 1 51.15 -26.72 -36.10
C MET A 1 50.47 -25.35 -36.15
N LYS A 2 49.20 -25.29 -36.54
CA LYS A 2 48.41 -24.07 -36.62
C LYS A 2 47.59 -23.93 -35.32
N LYS A 3 47.92 -22.93 -34.48
CA LYS A 3 47.10 -22.54 -33.33
C LYS A 3 45.86 -21.80 -33.82
N LYS A 4 44.66 -22.38 -33.58
CA LYS A 4 43.39 -21.71 -33.74
C LYS A 4 43.21 -20.78 -32.53
N LEU A 5 43.13 -19.48 -32.79
CA LEU A 5 42.69 -18.46 -31.85
C LEU A 5 41.18 -18.55 -31.76
N MET A 6 40.65 -18.96 -30.63
CA MET A 6 39.21 -18.92 -30.31
C MET A 6 38.91 -17.54 -29.76
N THR A 7 38.32 -16.68 -30.58
CA THR A 7 37.83 -15.35 -30.16
C THR A 7 36.49 -15.56 -29.46
N THR A 8 36.49 -15.48 -28.14
CA THR A 8 35.28 -15.46 -27.33
C THR A 8 34.65 -14.07 -27.45
N MET A 9 33.56 -13.99 -28.20
CA MET A 9 32.74 -12.79 -28.31
C MET A 9 31.93 -12.65 -27.01
N PHE A 10 32.40 -11.81 -26.08
CA PHE A 10 31.57 -11.32 -24.99
C PHE A 10 30.53 -10.36 -25.58
N ALA A 11 29.30 -10.84 -25.72
CA ALA A 11 28.17 -9.96 -25.95
C ALA A 11 27.95 -9.20 -24.62
N SER A 12 28.46 -7.98 -24.54
CA SER A 12 28.07 -7.03 -23.52
C SER A 12 26.60 -6.70 -23.75
N MET A 13 25.71 -7.29 -22.96
CA MET A 13 24.37 -6.72 -22.76
C MET A 13 24.59 -5.37 -22.09
N ALA A 14 24.61 -4.31 -22.89
CA ALA A 14 24.46 -2.96 -22.38
C ALA A 14 23.11 -2.90 -21.66
N ALA A 15 23.14 -2.74 -20.34
CA ALA A 15 21.99 -2.34 -19.57
C ALA A 15 21.52 -1.00 -20.16
N MET A 16 20.48 -1.04 -20.98
CA MET A 16 19.79 0.17 -21.37
C MET A 16 19.18 0.73 -20.09
N SER A 17 19.84 1.72 -19.50
CA SER A 17 19.20 2.64 -18.58
C SER A 17 18.07 3.31 -19.37
N VAL A 18 16.84 2.83 -19.18
CA VAL A 18 15.66 3.45 -19.77
C VAL A 18 15.55 4.80 -19.10
N LEU A 19 15.94 5.85 -19.83
CA LEU A 19 15.87 7.22 -19.38
C LEU A 19 14.38 7.59 -19.20
N ALA A 20 14.08 8.25 -18.10
CA ALA A 20 12.87 9.02 -17.90
C ALA A 20 12.58 9.90 -19.11
N GLY A 21 11.34 10.02 -19.49
CA GLY A 21 11.02 10.78 -20.70
C GLY A 21 9.59 11.31 -20.74
N ASP A 22 9.40 12.21 -21.71
CA ASP A 22 8.11 12.74 -22.04
C ASP A 22 7.31 11.69 -22.82
N PHE A 23 6.13 11.35 -22.34
CA PHE A 23 5.24 10.39 -22.97
C PHE A 23 4.01 11.08 -23.57
N LYS A 24 3.38 10.40 -24.53
CA LYS A 24 2.08 10.80 -25.08
C LYS A 24 1.17 9.56 -25.19
N VAL A 25 -0.02 9.64 -24.58
CA VAL A 25 -1.08 8.65 -24.72
C VAL A 25 -2.26 9.30 -25.42
N SER A 26 -2.68 8.78 -26.56
CA SER A 26 -3.81 9.29 -27.31
C SER A 26 -4.76 8.16 -27.70
N GLY A 27 -5.98 8.49 -28.10
CA GLY A 27 -6.90 7.45 -28.54
C GLY A 27 -8.36 7.84 -28.51
N SER A 28 -9.21 6.81 -28.44
CA SER A 28 -10.67 6.95 -28.32
C SER A 28 -11.25 5.89 -27.39
N ILE A 29 -12.24 6.27 -26.60
CA ILE A 29 -13.00 5.35 -25.75
C ILE A 29 -14.48 5.53 -26.08
N GLU A 30 -15.01 4.61 -26.86
CA GLU A 30 -16.43 4.57 -27.20
C GLU A 30 -17.28 4.47 -25.93
N GLY A 31 -18.39 5.21 -25.87
CA GLY A 31 -19.29 5.23 -24.70
C GLY A 31 -18.96 6.30 -23.67
N LEU A 32 -17.89 7.06 -23.85
CA LEU A 32 -17.60 8.26 -23.06
C LEU A 32 -17.95 9.53 -23.86
N PRO A 33 -18.77 10.45 -23.29
CA PRO A 33 -19.11 11.72 -23.94
C PRO A 33 -17.92 12.69 -23.99
N ASP A 34 -18.01 13.69 -24.87
CA ASP A 34 -17.09 14.83 -24.87
C ASP A 34 -17.13 15.53 -23.51
N ASP A 35 -16.04 16.24 -23.20
CA ASP A 35 -15.75 16.86 -21.90
C ASP A 35 -15.54 15.90 -20.73
N THR A 36 -15.63 14.57 -20.93
CA THR A 36 -15.24 13.60 -19.92
C THR A 36 -13.77 13.78 -19.55
N LYS A 37 -13.50 14.05 -18.28
CA LYS A 37 -12.15 14.22 -17.76
C LYS A 37 -11.49 12.87 -17.54
N LEU A 38 -10.34 12.67 -18.18
CA LEU A 38 -9.48 11.49 -18.03
C LEU A 38 -8.23 11.84 -17.25
N VAL A 39 -7.76 10.88 -16.47
CA VAL A 39 -6.52 10.96 -15.72
C VAL A 39 -5.67 9.72 -15.96
N LEU A 40 -4.34 9.90 -15.99
CA LEU A 40 -3.35 8.84 -15.90
C LEU A 40 -2.77 8.89 -14.47
N SER A 41 -3.20 7.98 -13.63
CA SER A 41 -2.73 7.90 -12.25
C SER A 41 -1.69 6.80 -12.10
N PRO A 42 -0.58 7.01 -11.35
CA PRO A 42 0.34 5.95 -11.01
C PRO A 42 -0.38 4.78 -10.36
N MET A 43 0.06 3.55 -10.65
CA MET A 43 -0.38 2.38 -9.90
C MET A 43 0.18 2.49 -8.48
N SER A 44 -0.72 2.59 -7.50
CA SER A 44 -0.37 2.73 -6.08
C SER A 44 -1.52 2.30 -5.19
N TYR A 45 -1.22 1.88 -3.96
CA TYR A 45 -2.21 1.64 -2.91
C TYR A 45 -2.72 2.93 -2.26
N SER A 46 -2.04 4.04 -2.46
CA SER A 46 -2.42 5.36 -1.98
C SER A 46 -2.82 6.28 -3.14
N LYS A 47 -3.63 7.29 -2.85
CA LYS A 47 -4.00 8.30 -3.85
C LYS A 47 -2.76 9.14 -4.19
N GLU A 48 -2.27 9.02 -5.42
CA GLU A 48 -1.17 9.81 -5.96
C GLU A 48 -1.66 10.85 -6.96
N THR A 49 -0.86 11.90 -7.15
CA THR A 49 -1.14 12.91 -8.17
C THR A 49 -1.05 12.28 -9.56
N PRO A 50 -2.06 12.46 -10.43
CA PRO A 50 -2.00 12.00 -11.81
C PRO A 50 -0.78 12.55 -12.55
N VAL A 51 -0.13 11.71 -13.35
CA VAL A 51 1.02 12.12 -14.20
C VAL A 51 0.57 12.84 -15.47
N ALA A 52 -0.69 12.69 -15.84
CA ALA A 52 -1.31 13.48 -16.92
C ALA A 52 -2.83 13.55 -16.72
N THR A 53 -3.43 14.64 -17.22
CA THR A 53 -4.89 14.84 -17.26
C THR A 53 -5.29 15.44 -18.59
N GLY A 54 -6.53 15.20 -19.00
CA GLY A 54 -7.10 15.80 -20.20
C GLY A 54 -8.58 15.47 -20.34
N THR A 55 -9.19 15.90 -21.42
CA THR A 55 -10.62 15.68 -21.71
C THR A 55 -10.82 15.01 -23.06
N ILE A 56 -11.95 14.34 -23.22
CA ILE A 56 -12.40 13.83 -24.51
C ILE A 56 -12.94 15.00 -25.32
N GLN A 57 -12.51 15.11 -26.60
CA GLN A 57 -12.98 16.11 -27.55
C GLN A 57 -13.16 15.44 -28.92
N GLY A 58 -14.37 15.53 -29.48
CA GLY A 58 -14.71 14.85 -30.74
C GLY A 58 -14.49 13.34 -30.67
N GLY A 59 -14.82 12.73 -29.55
CA GLY A 59 -14.63 11.29 -29.28
C GLY A 59 -13.18 10.83 -29.12
N LYS A 60 -12.21 11.75 -29.03
CA LYS A 60 -10.78 11.46 -28.91
C LYS A 60 -10.18 12.14 -27.69
N PHE A 61 -9.05 11.61 -27.23
CA PHE A 61 -8.25 12.23 -26.16
C PHE A 61 -6.76 12.23 -26.49
N SER A 62 -6.01 13.12 -25.84
CA SER A 62 -4.56 13.15 -25.84
C SER A 62 -4.06 13.60 -24.47
N LEU A 63 -3.23 12.78 -23.83
CA LEU A 63 -2.63 13.00 -22.52
C LEU A 63 -1.11 12.99 -22.70
N SER A 64 -0.42 13.99 -22.15
CA SER A 64 1.04 14.07 -22.21
C SER A 64 1.59 14.42 -20.83
N GLY A 65 2.75 13.89 -20.50
CA GLY A 65 3.43 14.12 -19.24
C GLY A 65 4.86 13.61 -19.28
N SER A 66 5.55 13.67 -18.15
CA SER A 66 6.89 13.14 -17.99
C SER A 66 6.95 12.23 -16.80
N VAL A 67 7.73 11.14 -16.89
CA VAL A 67 7.91 10.17 -15.81
C VAL A 67 9.40 9.94 -15.52
N PRO A 68 9.77 9.71 -14.24
CA PRO A 68 11.17 9.55 -13.83
C PRO A 68 11.75 8.16 -14.20
N ALA A 69 10.90 7.21 -14.54
CA ALA A 69 11.22 5.84 -14.93
C ALA A 69 10.01 5.24 -15.66
N PRO A 70 10.14 4.08 -16.33
CA PRO A 70 8.98 3.34 -16.83
C PRO A 70 7.93 3.18 -15.74
N MET A 71 6.70 3.66 -15.97
CA MET A 71 5.68 3.72 -14.96
C MET A 71 4.41 2.98 -15.37
N CYS A 72 3.92 2.11 -14.50
CA CYS A 72 2.61 1.49 -14.61
C CYS A 72 1.56 2.51 -14.15
N VAL A 73 0.62 2.82 -15.03
CA VAL A 73 -0.43 3.81 -14.79
C VAL A 73 -1.80 3.24 -15.09
N ASN A 74 -2.80 3.82 -14.48
CA ASN A 74 -4.20 3.54 -14.68
C ASN A 74 -4.83 4.71 -15.43
N LEU A 75 -5.26 4.48 -16.68
CA LEU A 75 -6.10 5.42 -17.44
C LEU A 75 -7.54 5.24 -16.99
N MET A 76 -8.13 6.28 -16.45
CA MET A 76 -9.48 6.24 -15.88
C MET A 76 -10.22 7.57 -16.01
N VAL A 77 -11.54 7.53 -15.86
CA VAL A 77 -12.35 8.75 -15.69
C VAL A 77 -12.10 9.32 -14.28
N ASP A 78 -11.88 10.63 -14.19
CA ASP A 78 -11.59 11.29 -12.92
C ASP A 78 -12.72 11.09 -11.90
N GLY A 79 -12.36 10.71 -10.67
CA GLY A 79 -13.33 10.50 -9.58
C GLY A 79 -14.21 9.25 -9.71
N SER A 80 -13.88 8.31 -10.60
CA SER A 80 -14.62 7.07 -10.82
C SER A 80 -13.81 5.83 -10.44
N TYR A 81 -14.45 4.67 -10.50
CA TYR A 81 -13.82 3.36 -10.45
C TYR A 81 -13.69 2.74 -11.84
N GLY A 82 -12.80 1.77 -11.94
CA GLY A 82 -12.46 1.10 -13.20
C GLY A 82 -11.37 1.85 -13.98
N TYR A 83 -10.48 1.09 -14.61
CA TYR A 83 -9.32 1.65 -15.30
C TYR A 83 -8.82 0.72 -16.41
N ILE A 84 -8.05 1.29 -17.33
CA ILE A 84 -7.19 0.58 -18.26
C ILE A 84 -5.76 0.72 -17.78
N GLN A 85 -5.12 -0.40 -17.41
CA GLN A 85 -3.75 -0.41 -16.94
C GLN A 85 -2.76 -0.48 -18.10
N MET A 86 -1.72 0.35 -18.08
CA MET A 86 -0.68 0.40 -19.10
C MET A 86 0.65 0.91 -18.55
N MET A 87 1.72 0.76 -19.32
CA MET A 87 3.02 1.38 -19.06
C MET A 87 3.17 2.68 -19.85
N VAL A 88 3.85 3.66 -19.23
CA VAL A 88 4.36 4.87 -19.88
C VAL A 88 5.85 5.00 -19.59
N ASP A 89 6.65 5.32 -20.60
CA ASP A 89 8.12 5.21 -20.56
C ASP A 89 8.89 6.19 -21.46
N GLY A 90 8.24 7.29 -21.86
CA GLY A 90 8.84 8.25 -22.80
C GLY A 90 8.43 8.03 -24.25
N GLU A 91 7.55 7.06 -24.53
CA GLU A 91 7.08 6.75 -25.88
C GLU A 91 5.68 7.31 -26.16
N THR A 92 5.27 7.24 -27.44
CA THR A 92 3.91 7.57 -27.85
C THR A 92 3.11 6.28 -28.00
N SER A 93 1.99 6.19 -27.28
CA SER A 93 1.07 5.06 -27.38
C SER A 93 -0.34 5.47 -27.72
N THR A 94 -1.11 4.54 -28.29
CA THR A 94 -2.52 4.75 -28.63
C THR A 94 -3.39 3.74 -27.91
N VAL A 95 -4.56 4.20 -27.43
CA VAL A 95 -5.54 3.38 -26.72
C VAL A 95 -6.89 3.45 -27.45
N GLN A 96 -7.47 2.30 -27.75
CA GLN A 96 -8.84 2.14 -28.21
C GLN A 96 -9.58 1.23 -27.24
N ALA A 97 -10.78 1.62 -26.83
CA ALA A 97 -11.61 0.84 -25.92
C ALA A 97 -13.09 1.17 -26.09
N THR A 98 -13.97 0.34 -25.53
CA THR A 98 -15.38 0.64 -25.31
C THR A 98 -15.63 0.67 -23.81
N ALA A 99 -16.30 1.70 -23.29
CA ALA A 99 -16.67 1.85 -21.89
C ALA A 99 -18.16 1.67 -21.70
N THR A 100 -18.54 1.02 -20.60
CA THR A 100 -19.90 1.02 -20.06
C THR A 100 -19.83 1.49 -18.61
N VAL A 101 -20.89 2.20 -18.16
CA VAL A 101 -20.93 2.74 -16.81
C VAL A 101 -21.98 2.03 -15.97
N GLY A 102 -21.60 1.62 -14.78
CA GLY A 102 -22.45 1.12 -13.71
C GLY A 102 -22.27 1.95 -12.45
N LYS A 103 -22.65 1.40 -11.30
CA LYS A 103 -22.46 2.00 -9.98
C LYS A 103 -21.65 1.06 -9.09
N ALA A 104 -20.68 1.60 -8.37
CA ALA A 104 -19.97 0.92 -7.30
C ALA A 104 -20.86 0.85 -6.03
N TYR A 105 -20.41 0.10 -5.02
CA TYR A 105 -21.12 -0.10 -3.76
C TYR A 105 -21.39 1.20 -2.97
N ASP A 106 -20.57 2.23 -3.17
CA ASP A 106 -20.70 3.55 -2.57
C ASP A 106 -21.48 4.55 -3.44
N GLY A 107 -22.03 4.07 -4.58
CA GLY A 107 -22.81 4.87 -5.52
C GLY A 107 -22.00 5.65 -6.56
N ASN A 108 -20.67 5.64 -6.47
CA ASN A 108 -19.81 6.29 -7.44
C ASN A 108 -19.82 5.57 -8.79
N PRO A 109 -19.55 6.27 -9.94
CA PRO A 109 -19.48 5.63 -11.24
C PRO A 109 -18.41 4.54 -11.27
N LEU A 110 -18.78 3.36 -11.82
CA LEU A 110 -17.88 2.25 -12.09
C LEU A 110 -17.85 2.00 -13.59
N TYR A 111 -16.71 2.30 -14.23
CA TYR A 111 -16.53 2.05 -15.65
C TYR A 111 -15.94 0.66 -15.89
N THR A 112 -16.55 -0.08 -16.80
CA THR A 112 -16.02 -1.35 -17.31
C THR A 112 -15.54 -1.12 -18.74
N TYR A 113 -14.29 -1.45 -18.99
CA TYR A 113 -13.65 -1.25 -20.30
C TYR A 113 -13.53 -2.60 -21.02
N THR A 114 -14.00 -2.65 -22.25
CA THR A 114 -13.94 -3.81 -23.15
C THR A 114 -13.27 -3.47 -24.45
N LYS A 115 -12.91 -4.46 -25.27
CA LYS A 115 -12.23 -4.30 -26.57
C LYS A 115 -10.96 -3.43 -26.45
N VAL A 116 -10.27 -3.49 -25.32
CA VAL A 116 -9.09 -2.66 -25.06
C VAL A 116 -7.95 -3.08 -25.97
N LYS A 117 -7.52 -2.13 -26.81
CA LYS A 117 -6.34 -2.27 -27.68
C LYS A 117 -5.38 -1.14 -27.40
N ILE A 118 -4.15 -1.48 -27.01
CA ILE A 118 -3.06 -0.53 -26.80
C ILE A 118 -1.97 -0.84 -27.81
N SER A 119 -1.41 0.18 -28.44
CA SER A 119 -0.38 0.06 -29.47
C SER A 119 0.73 1.07 -29.21
N GLY A 120 1.97 0.77 -29.62
CA GLY A 120 3.12 1.65 -29.44
C GLY A 120 3.75 1.59 -28.04
N SER A 121 3.44 0.56 -27.24
CA SER A 121 4.03 0.38 -25.91
C SER A 121 4.43 -1.09 -25.68
N PRO A 122 5.64 -1.50 -26.06
CA PRO A 122 6.15 -2.87 -25.81
C PRO A 122 6.15 -3.24 -24.33
N LEU A 123 6.36 -2.28 -23.44
CA LEU A 123 6.30 -2.53 -21.99
C LEU A 123 4.86 -2.83 -21.54
N THR A 124 3.83 -2.25 -22.15
CA THR A 124 2.44 -2.63 -21.89
C THR A 124 2.15 -4.06 -22.33
N ASP A 125 2.69 -4.50 -23.46
CA ASP A 125 2.52 -5.88 -23.92
C ASP A 125 3.20 -6.85 -22.95
N LYS A 126 4.39 -6.52 -22.45
CA LYS A 126 5.07 -7.29 -21.40
C LYS A 126 4.29 -7.28 -20.09
N LEU A 127 3.76 -6.12 -19.67
CA LEU A 127 2.89 -6.05 -18.47
C LEU A 127 1.70 -7.00 -18.60
N LYS A 128 0.98 -6.97 -19.71
CA LYS A 128 -0.15 -7.87 -19.97
C LYS A 128 0.26 -9.34 -19.91
N SER A 129 1.41 -9.69 -20.51
CA SER A 129 1.93 -11.04 -20.45
C SER A 129 2.22 -11.50 -19.01
N LEU A 130 2.85 -10.65 -18.19
CA LEU A 130 3.18 -10.97 -16.80
C LEU A 130 1.94 -11.03 -15.89
N THR A 131 0.94 -10.20 -16.16
CA THR A 131 -0.30 -10.16 -15.36
C THR A 131 -1.36 -11.15 -15.81
N SER A 132 -1.18 -11.84 -16.95
CA SER A 132 -2.11 -12.87 -17.46
C SER A 132 -2.29 -14.06 -16.52
N VAL A 133 -1.36 -14.26 -15.59
CA VAL A 133 -1.52 -15.22 -14.48
C VAL A 133 -2.79 -14.98 -13.67
N ARG A 134 -3.27 -13.73 -13.59
CA ARG A 134 -4.56 -13.40 -12.95
C ARG A 134 -5.75 -14.05 -13.64
N ASP A 135 -5.74 -14.10 -14.98
CA ASP A 135 -6.84 -14.67 -15.74
C ASP A 135 -6.98 -16.15 -15.41
N SER A 136 -5.86 -16.87 -15.30
CA SER A 136 -5.85 -18.25 -14.86
C SER A 136 -6.34 -18.43 -13.43
N MET A 137 -5.93 -17.53 -12.52
CA MET A 137 -6.40 -17.57 -11.13
C MET A 137 -7.88 -17.21 -11.01
N ASN A 138 -8.38 -16.25 -11.79
CA ASN A 138 -9.80 -15.93 -11.84
C ASN A 138 -10.64 -17.13 -12.32
N MET A 139 -10.19 -17.84 -13.35
CA MET A 139 -10.87 -19.05 -13.81
C MET A 139 -10.94 -20.13 -12.72
N LEU A 140 -9.86 -20.33 -11.96
CA LEU A 140 -9.83 -21.26 -10.82
C LEU A 140 -10.77 -20.79 -9.69
N HIS A 141 -10.78 -19.50 -9.40
CA HIS A 141 -11.68 -18.91 -8.41
C HIS A 141 -13.15 -19.08 -8.82
N ASP A 142 -13.51 -18.79 -10.08
CA ASP A 142 -14.88 -18.94 -10.58
C ASP A 142 -15.34 -20.41 -10.52
N ALA A 143 -14.44 -21.35 -10.81
CA ALA A 143 -14.74 -22.77 -10.68
C ALA A 143 -14.96 -23.17 -9.21
N PHE A 144 -14.14 -22.64 -8.29
CA PHE A 144 -14.30 -22.84 -6.84
C PHE A 144 -15.62 -22.26 -6.32
N GLU A 145 -15.94 -21.00 -6.66
CA GLU A 145 -17.17 -20.34 -6.28
C GLU A 145 -18.41 -21.13 -6.78
N LYS A 146 -18.38 -21.56 -8.03
CA LYS A 146 -19.45 -22.37 -8.60
C LYS A 146 -19.62 -23.71 -7.89
N LYS A 147 -18.52 -24.37 -7.52
CA LYS A 147 -18.53 -25.66 -6.82
C LYS A 147 -19.20 -25.58 -5.44
N TYR A 148 -19.01 -24.45 -4.74
CA TYR A 148 -19.47 -24.27 -3.36
C TYR A 148 -20.62 -23.27 -3.20
N ALA A 149 -21.24 -22.84 -4.30
CA ALA A 149 -22.29 -21.81 -4.31
C ALA A 149 -23.44 -22.12 -3.34
N ASP A 150 -23.94 -23.35 -3.32
CA ASP A 150 -25.07 -23.76 -2.45
C ASP A 150 -24.66 -23.71 -0.96
N TYR A 151 -23.45 -24.14 -0.65
CA TYR A 151 -22.91 -24.07 0.72
C TYR A 151 -22.76 -22.62 1.17
N GLN A 152 -22.16 -21.77 0.35
CA GLN A 152 -21.93 -20.35 0.63
C GLN A 152 -23.26 -19.60 0.82
N LYS A 153 -24.26 -19.91 -0.01
CA LYS A 153 -25.62 -19.37 0.12
C LYS A 153 -26.25 -19.76 1.45
N ALA A 154 -26.24 -21.06 1.80
CA ALA A 154 -26.81 -21.56 3.04
C ALA A 154 -26.10 -20.97 4.28
N TYR A 155 -24.77 -20.85 4.22
CA TYR A 155 -23.99 -20.24 5.30
C TYR A 155 -24.25 -18.73 5.43
N GLY A 156 -24.35 -18.00 4.30
CA GLY A 156 -24.67 -16.57 4.26
C GLY A 156 -26.09 -16.28 4.82
N GLU A 157 -27.06 -17.13 4.52
CA GLU A 157 -28.41 -17.01 5.10
C GLU A 157 -28.42 -17.25 6.61
N ALA A 158 -27.69 -18.25 7.10
CA ALA A 158 -27.56 -18.50 8.53
C ALA A 158 -26.83 -17.35 9.24
N TYR A 159 -25.77 -16.81 8.61
CA TYR A 159 -25.01 -15.66 9.12
C TYR A 159 -25.89 -14.41 9.24
N SER A 160 -26.66 -14.06 8.19
CA SER A 160 -27.52 -12.89 8.20
C SER A 160 -28.63 -12.97 9.26
N LYS A 161 -29.12 -14.20 9.55
CA LYS A 161 -30.11 -14.48 10.61
C LYS A 161 -29.49 -14.66 12.00
N LYS A 162 -28.15 -14.59 12.12
CA LYS A 162 -27.38 -14.86 13.33
C LYS A 162 -27.65 -16.25 13.92
N ASP A 163 -28.00 -17.22 13.06
CA ASP A 163 -28.26 -18.61 13.45
C ASP A 163 -26.94 -19.37 13.66
N THR A 164 -26.40 -19.25 14.86
CA THR A 164 -25.13 -19.87 15.26
C THR A 164 -25.20 -21.39 15.28
N ALA A 165 -26.40 -21.98 15.54
CA ALA A 165 -26.60 -23.41 15.52
C ALA A 165 -26.45 -23.96 14.12
N LYS A 166 -27.12 -23.34 13.12
CA LYS A 166 -27.03 -23.72 11.71
C LYS A 166 -25.65 -23.50 11.12
N MET A 167 -24.99 -22.39 11.48
CA MET A 167 -23.59 -22.16 11.10
C MET A 167 -22.66 -23.25 11.65
N GLY A 168 -22.87 -23.68 12.90
CA GLY A 168 -22.14 -24.77 13.52
C GLY A 168 -22.41 -26.14 12.85
N GLU A 169 -23.64 -26.42 12.44
CA GLU A 169 -24.00 -27.61 11.68
C GLU A 169 -23.26 -27.63 10.33
N LEU A 170 -23.37 -26.55 9.56
CA LEU A 170 -22.75 -26.41 8.24
C LEU A 170 -21.23 -26.63 8.30
N ARG A 171 -20.55 -26.11 9.31
CA ARG A 171 -19.10 -26.29 9.51
C ARG A 171 -18.68 -27.73 9.83
N ARG A 172 -19.61 -28.61 10.21
CA ARG A 172 -19.32 -30.04 10.48
C ARG A 172 -19.55 -30.92 9.25
N THR A 173 -20.08 -30.37 8.15
CA THR A 173 -20.36 -31.14 6.94
C THR A 173 -19.07 -31.52 6.21
N GLU A 174 -19.14 -32.61 5.43
CA GLU A 174 -18.05 -33.01 4.52
C GLU A 174 -17.81 -31.93 3.45
N THR A 175 -18.87 -31.25 3.01
CA THR A 175 -18.77 -30.12 2.07
C THR A 175 -17.87 -29.02 2.61
N TYR A 176 -17.97 -28.68 3.90
CA TYR A 176 -17.08 -27.69 4.53
C TYR A 176 -15.62 -28.15 4.57
N LYS A 177 -15.37 -29.40 4.88
CA LYS A 177 -14.00 -29.96 4.89
C LYS A 177 -13.37 -29.90 3.51
N ASN A 178 -14.15 -30.29 2.49
CA ASN A 178 -13.72 -30.22 1.08
C ASN A 178 -13.49 -28.78 0.64
N LEU A 179 -14.38 -27.84 1.03
CA LEU A 179 -14.21 -26.41 0.77
C LEU A 179 -12.89 -25.91 1.37
N ALA A 180 -12.62 -26.18 2.64
CA ALA A 180 -11.40 -25.75 3.30
C ALA A 180 -10.12 -26.35 2.68
N ALA A 181 -10.19 -27.61 2.22
CA ALA A 181 -9.09 -28.26 1.51
C ALA A 181 -8.83 -27.63 0.15
N ASP A 182 -9.89 -27.41 -0.65
CA ASP A 182 -9.78 -26.80 -1.97
C ASP A 182 -9.37 -25.32 -1.88
N GLU A 183 -9.85 -24.59 -0.88
CA GLU A 183 -9.44 -23.21 -0.60
C GLU A 183 -7.94 -23.14 -0.34
N LYS A 184 -7.42 -24.06 0.48
CA LYS A 184 -5.97 -24.16 0.71
C LYS A 184 -5.21 -24.42 -0.60
N VAL A 185 -5.66 -25.35 -1.42
CA VAL A 185 -5.03 -25.68 -2.72
C VAL A 185 -5.07 -24.46 -3.65
N PHE A 186 -6.17 -23.71 -3.64
CA PHE A 186 -6.29 -22.49 -4.44
C PHE A 186 -5.26 -21.43 -4.00
N PHE A 187 -5.16 -21.13 -2.71
CA PHE A 187 -4.20 -20.14 -2.22
C PHE A 187 -2.75 -20.59 -2.39
N ASP A 188 -2.43 -21.85 -2.16
CA ASP A 188 -1.09 -22.40 -2.41
C ASP A 188 -0.71 -22.27 -3.91
N THR A 189 -1.67 -22.49 -4.81
CA THR A 189 -1.48 -22.37 -6.26
C THR A 189 -1.29 -20.91 -6.68
N LEU A 190 -2.08 -20.00 -6.13
CA LEU A 190 -1.98 -18.56 -6.35
C LEU A 190 -0.62 -18.04 -5.90
N GLU A 191 -0.22 -18.35 -4.67
CA GLU A 191 1.07 -17.91 -4.12
C GLU A 191 2.23 -18.44 -4.97
N LYS A 192 2.24 -19.73 -5.32
CA LYS A 192 3.26 -20.33 -6.18
C LYS A 192 3.32 -19.66 -7.54
N SER A 193 2.16 -19.37 -8.15
CA SER A 193 2.09 -18.77 -9.48
C SER A 193 2.58 -17.32 -9.46
N TYR A 194 2.19 -16.52 -8.47
CA TYR A 194 2.65 -15.15 -8.31
C TYR A 194 4.14 -15.10 -7.97
N THR A 195 4.59 -15.94 -7.04
CA THR A 195 6.02 -16.09 -6.69
C THR A 195 6.87 -16.39 -7.93
N LYS A 196 6.40 -17.26 -8.81
CA LYS A 196 7.11 -17.56 -10.05
C LYS A 196 7.27 -16.33 -10.94
N VAL A 197 6.21 -15.54 -11.13
CA VAL A 197 6.26 -14.33 -12.00
C VAL A 197 7.31 -13.35 -11.50
N PHE A 198 7.33 -13.00 -10.21
CA PHE A 198 8.34 -12.08 -9.72
C PHE A 198 9.74 -12.67 -9.67
N THR A 199 9.90 -13.97 -9.34
CA THR A 199 11.22 -14.65 -9.29
C THR A 199 11.86 -14.71 -10.67
N ASP A 200 11.08 -15.02 -11.70
CA ASP A 200 11.55 -15.03 -13.10
C ASP A 200 11.99 -13.62 -13.57
N ASN A 201 11.57 -12.56 -12.89
CA ASN A 201 11.86 -11.17 -13.22
C ASN A 201 12.65 -10.43 -12.12
N LYS A 202 13.20 -11.13 -11.12
CA LYS A 202 13.84 -10.56 -9.92
C LYS A 202 15.05 -9.67 -10.19
N ASP A 203 15.65 -9.77 -11.37
CA ASP A 203 16.86 -9.03 -11.73
C ASP A 203 16.58 -7.71 -12.49
N SER A 204 15.34 -7.29 -12.54
CA SER A 204 14.89 -6.04 -13.18
C SER A 204 13.75 -5.38 -12.39
N PHE A 205 13.38 -4.16 -12.79
CA PHE A 205 12.24 -3.44 -12.19
C PHE A 205 10.90 -4.18 -12.29
N TRP A 206 10.80 -5.18 -13.16
CA TRP A 206 9.60 -6.00 -13.30
C TRP A 206 9.33 -6.87 -12.07
N GLY A 207 10.37 -7.37 -11.39
CA GLY A 207 10.20 -8.15 -10.17
C GLY A 207 9.41 -7.38 -9.10
N PRO A 208 9.91 -6.25 -8.60
CA PRO A 208 9.20 -5.47 -7.61
C PRO A 208 7.89 -4.85 -8.14
N LEU A 209 7.79 -4.52 -9.44
CA LEU A 209 6.52 -4.11 -10.03
C LEU A 209 5.47 -5.22 -9.96
N MET A 210 5.83 -6.47 -10.25
CA MET A 210 4.89 -7.59 -10.17
C MET A 210 4.47 -7.89 -8.73
N MET A 211 5.35 -7.74 -7.75
CA MET A 211 4.96 -7.84 -6.34
C MET A 211 3.89 -6.78 -6.00
N LEU A 212 4.12 -5.51 -6.30
CA LEU A 212 3.15 -4.44 -6.08
C LEU A 212 1.87 -4.58 -6.90
N ASN A 213 1.91 -5.22 -8.06
CA ASN A 213 0.78 -5.32 -8.98
C ASN A 213 -0.10 -6.55 -8.69
N LEU A 214 0.49 -7.71 -8.45
CA LEU A 214 -0.24 -8.97 -8.33
C LEU A 214 -0.90 -9.14 -6.95
N TYR A 215 -0.27 -8.64 -5.89
CA TYR A 215 -0.86 -8.66 -4.55
C TYR A 215 -1.78 -7.46 -4.34
N SER A 216 -2.86 -7.64 -3.57
CA SER A 216 -3.78 -6.55 -3.24
C SER A 216 -3.19 -5.60 -2.19
N TYR A 217 -2.23 -6.08 -1.40
CA TYR A 217 -1.47 -5.33 -0.41
C TYR A 217 -0.21 -6.11 -0.05
N ASP A 218 0.85 -5.39 0.30
CA ASP A 218 2.10 -5.99 0.75
C ASP A 218 2.14 -6.09 2.27
N THR A 219 2.64 -7.22 2.74
CA THR A 219 2.77 -7.53 4.17
C THR A 219 4.21 -7.91 4.52
N PRO A 220 4.61 -7.88 5.79
CA PRO A 220 5.93 -8.32 6.21
C PRO A 220 6.32 -9.75 5.80
N GLN A 221 5.33 -10.62 5.53
CA GLN A 221 5.56 -11.98 5.06
C GLN A 221 6.25 -12.05 3.70
N GLN A 222 6.15 -10.99 2.87
CA GLN A 222 6.80 -10.91 1.55
C GLN A 222 8.23 -10.35 1.59
N ARG A 223 8.77 -10.00 2.77
CA ARG A 223 10.16 -9.53 2.91
C ARG A 223 11.21 -10.52 2.38
N PRO A 224 11.11 -11.83 2.63
CA PRO A 224 12.06 -12.79 2.06
C PRO A 224 12.09 -12.74 0.52
N GLN A 225 10.94 -12.50 -0.11
CA GLN A 225 10.84 -12.36 -1.56
C GLN A 225 11.52 -11.09 -2.05
N TYR A 226 11.36 -9.96 -1.34
CA TYR A 226 12.10 -8.72 -1.62
C TYR A 226 13.61 -8.91 -1.52
N GLU A 227 14.09 -9.65 -0.51
CA GLU A 227 15.53 -9.89 -0.34
C GLU A 227 16.15 -10.74 -1.46
N MET A 228 15.35 -11.50 -2.20
CA MET A 228 15.80 -12.24 -3.40
C MET A 228 16.02 -11.36 -4.64
N LEU A 229 15.53 -10.12 -4.63
CA LEU A 229 15.72 -9.18 -5.73
C LEU A 229 17.19 -8.78 -5.87
N SER A 230 17.67 -8.61 -7.11
CA SER A 230 18.99 -8.03 -7.36
C SER A 230 19.11 -6.58 -6.88
N ASP A 231 20.34 -6.10 -6.73
CA ASP A 231 20.59 -4.71 -6.36
C ASP A 231 20.02 -3.74 -7.41
N GLU A 232 20.06 -4.09 -8.70
CA GLU A 232 19.43 -3.30 -9.77
C GLU A 232 17.92 -3.20 -9.56
N ALA A 233 17.25 -4.32 -9.30
CA ALA A 233 15.82 -4.36 -9.04
C ALA A 233 15.44 -3.58 -7.77
N LYS A 234 16.18 -3.75 -6.68
CA LYS A 234 15.99 -3.02 -5.40
C LYS A 234 16.17 -1.51 -5.55
N ASN A 235 17.14 -1.06 -6.37
CA ASN A 235 17.42 0.35 -6.61
C ASN A 235 16.49 0.99 -7.66
N SER A 236 15.69 0.22 -8.38
CA SER A 236 14.70 0.71 -9.34
C SER A 236 13.61 1.56 -8.65
N TYR A 237 12.82 2.30 -9.45
CA TYR A 237 11.65 3.03 -8.94
C TYR A 237 10.70 2.11 -8.13
N TYR A 238 10.36 0.94 -8.69
CA TYR A 238 9.47 -0.01 -8.02
C TYR A 238 10.13 -0.74 -6.85
N GLY A 239 11.43 -1.01 -6.93
CA GLY A 239 12.16 -1.61 -5.81
C GLY A 239 12.13 -0.73 -4.57
N LYS A 240 12.35 0.57 -4.74
CA LYS A 240 12.26 1.56 -3.66
C LYS A 240 10.82 1.70 -3.14
N LYS A 241 9.84 1.68 -4.04
CA LYS A 241 8.42 1.76 -3.67
C LYS A 241 7.98 0.51 -2.87
N LEU A 242 8.34 -0.67 -3.35
CA LEU A 242 8.09 -1.94 -2.65
C LEU A 242 8.79 -1.99 -1.29
N TYR A 243 10.05 -1.54 -1.22
CA TYR A 243 10.75 -1.41 0.07
C TYR A 243 9.94 -0.58 1.06
N GLN A 244 9.42 0.56 0.62
CA GLN A 244 8.62 1.43 1.48
C GLN A 244 7.30 0.80 1.94
N GLU A 245 6.69 -0.10 1.16
CA GLU A 245 5.49 -0.85 1.58
C GLU A 245 5.83 -1.97 2.57
N LEU A 246 6.90 -2.74 2.28
CA LEU A 246 7.33 -3.88 3.10
C LEU A 246 8.04 -3.44 4.39
N TYR A 247 8.67 -2.27 4.36
CA TYR A 247 9.45 -1.70 5.46
C TYR A 247 8.95 -0.27 5.73
N PRO A 248 7.70 -0.11 6.18
CA PRO A 248 7.18 1.20 6.53
C PRO A 248 8.09 1.83 7.60
N ALA A 249 8.17 3.14 7.57
CA ALA A 249 8.92 3.87 8.57
C ALA A 249 8.43 3.48 9.97
N GLY A 250 9.37 3.18 10.87
CA GLY A 250 9.03 2.83 12.24
C GLY A 250 9.29 1.39 12.64
N GLN A 251 10.02 0.61 11.85
CA GLN A 251 10.43 -0.74 12.30
C GLN A 251 11.53 -0.70 13.35
N VAL A 252 11.51 -1.68 14.25
CA VAL A 252 12.53 -1.82 15.30
C VAL A 252 13.95 -1.77 14.70
N GLY A 253 14.78 -0.92 15.26
CA GLY A 253 16.16 -0.66 14.84
C GLY A 253 16.31 0.38 13.72
N GLN A 254 15.25 0.83 13.07
CA GLN A 254 15.30 1.87 12.04
C GLN A 254 14.97 3.24 12.62
N LYS A 255 15.56 4.29 12.03
CA LYS A 255 15.16 5.67 12.33
C LYS A 255 13.80 5.98 11.71
N VAL A 256 12.93 6.63 12.47
CA VAL A 256 11.69 7.18 11.92
C VAL A 256 11.97 8.45 11.11
N PRO A 257 11.11 8.83 10.14
CA PRO A 257 11.20 10.11 9.45
C PRO A 257 11.18 11.28 10.43
N ASP A 258 11.98 12.30 10.19
CA ASP A 258 11.84 13.57 10.92
C ASP A 258 10.52 14.25 10.52
N PHE A 259 9.92 14.99 11.44
CA PHE A 259 8.69 15.74 11.18
C PHE A 259 8.78 17.14 11.78
N THR A 260 7.94 18.02 11.28
CA THR A 260 7.76 19.38 11.80
C THR A 260 6.29 19.62 12.09
N VAL A 261 5.99 20.06 13.31
CA VAL A 261 4.63 20.39 13.76
C VAL A 261 4.61 21.74 14.47
N LYS A 262 3.44 22.36 14.59
CA LYS A 262 3.24 23.57 15.37
C LYS A 262 2.31 23.29 16.54
N ASP A 263 2.65 23.88 17.70
CA ASP A 263 1.74 23.89 18.84
C ASP A 263 0.64 24.96 18.68
N GLU A 264 -0.30 25.02 19.63
CA GLU A 264 -1.39 26.00 19.62
C GLU A 264 -0.92 27.46 19.67
N ALA A 265 0.27 27.71 20.17
CA ALA A 265 0.89 29.05 20.18
C ALA A 265 1.62 29.37 18.86
N GLY A 266 1.61 28.44 17.89
CA GLY A 266 2.28 28.58 16.59
C GLY A 266 3.78 28.29 16.62
N LYS A 267 4.34 27.87 17.77
CA LYS A 267 5.74 27.49 17.89
C LYS A 267 6.00 26.17 17.16
N THR A 268 7.07 26.17 16.39
CA THR A 268 7.51 25.01 15.62
C THR A 268 8.30 24.02 16.48
N HIS A 269 7.99 22.73 16.33
CA HIS A 269 8.68 21.62 16.94
C HIS A 269 9.08 20.60 15.87
N THR A 270 10.27 20.04 15.98
CA THR A 270 10.73 18.89 15.16
C THR A 270 10.88 17.67 16.04
N LEU A 271 10.91 16.47 15.46
CA LEU A 271 11.21 15.24 16.20
C LEU A 271 12.50 15.40 17.00
N ALA A 272 13.57 15.90 16.36
CA ALA A 272 14.85 16.14 17.01
C ALA A 272 14.73 17.09 18.21
N SER A 273 13.93 18.17 18.10
CA SER A 273 13.72 19.11 19.21
C SER A 273 12.97 18.49 20.38
N LEU A 274 12.03 17.59 20.10
CA LEU A 274 11.22 16.89 21.11
C LEU A 274 12.00 15.75 21.79
N LEU A 275 12.99 15.17 21.11
CA LEU A 275 13.92 14.15 21.65
C LEU A 275 15.06 14.76 22.45
N LYS A 276 15.36 16.06 22.29
CA LYS A 276 16.52 16.70 22.92
C LYS A 276 16.53 16.52 24.43
N GLY A 277 17.58 15.86 24.93
CA GLY A 277 17.77 15.59 26.38
C GLY A 277 16.88 14.47 26.92
N LYS A 278 16.22 13.70 26.04
CA LYS A 278 15.43 12.54 26.41
C LYS A 278 16.17 11.25 26.07
N LYS A 279 15.94 10.21 26.87
CA LYS A 279 16.48 8.85 26.62
C LYS A 279 15.59 8.09 25.65
N TYR A 280 14.26 8.19 25.88
CA TYR A 280 13.26 7.51 25.08
C TYR A 280 12.04 8.39 24.85
N MET A 281 11.31 8.14 23.77
CA MET A 281 10.05 8.80 23.43
C MET A 281 8.98 7.79 23.06
N VAL A 282 7.81 7.89 23.65
CA VAL A 282 6.59 7.27 23.12
C VAL A 282 5.98 8.28 22.14
N LEU A 283 5.95 7.92 20.86
CA LEU A 283 5.25 8.65 19.80
C LEU A 283 3.93 7.94 19.53
N ASP A 284 2.82 8.61 19.82
CA ASP A 284 1.46 8.06 19.80
C ASP A 284 0.62 8.74 18.72
N PHE A 285 0.14 7.97 17.74
CA PHE A 285 -0.83 8.43 16.76
C PHE A 285 -2.24 8.01 17.21
N TRP A 286 -3.12 9.01 17.36
CA TRP A 286 -4.43 8.82 17.95
C TRP A 286 -5.51 9.70 17.30
N ALA A 287 -6.76 9.62 17.79
CA ALA A 287 -7.83 10.54 17.44
C ALA A 287 -8.85 10.66 18.58
N SER A 288 -9.55 11.78 18.63
CA SER A 288 -10.59 12.06 19.62
C SER A 288 -11.73 11.03 19.62
N TRP A 289 -12.07 10.53 18.46
CA TRP A 289 -13.12 9.53 18.23
C TRP A 289 -12.63 8.07 18.41
N CYS A 290 -11.31 7.85 18.63
CA CYS A 290 -10.73 6.54 18.72
C CYS A 290 -10.91 5.95 20.12
N GLY A 291 -11.92 5.12 20.32
CA GLY A 291 -12.17 4.45 21.60
C GLY A 291 -10.99 3.61 22.12
N PRO A 292 -10.34 2.76 21.29
CA PRO A 292 -9.14 2.03 21.71
C PRO A 292 -7.98 2.93 22.14
N CYS A 293 -7.77 4.06 21.46
CA CYS A 293 -6.73 5.05 21.84
C CYS A 293 -7.00 5.60 23.24
N ARG A 294 -8.24 6.02 23.48
CA ARG A 294 -8.64 6.55 24.79
C ARG A 294 -8.52 5.53 25.92
N ARG A 295 -8.71 4.25 25.64
CA ARG A 295 -8.48 3.18 26.64
C ARG A 295 -7.00 2.98 26.97
N GLU A 296 -6.07 3.31 26.04
CA GLU A 296 -4.63 3.21 26.27
C GLU A 296 -4.06 4.39 27.06
N ILE A 297 -4.69 5.57 27.01
CA ILE A 297 -4.23 6.78 27.70
C ILE A 297 -3.93 6.58 29.20
N PRO A 298 -4.75 5.90 30.01
CA PRO A 298 -4.42 5.66 31.41
C PRO A 298 -3.10 4.93 31.62
N ASN A 299 -2.79 3.95 30.77
CA ASN A 299 -1.50 3.26 30.81
C ASN A 299 -0.36 4.21 30.46
N VAL A 300 -0.48 4.98 29.36
CA VAL A 300 0.53 5.96 28.97
C VAL A 300 0.78 6.99 30.07
N LYS A 301 -0.27 7.50 30.72
CA LYS A 301 -0.16 8.42 31.88
C LYS A 301 0.65 7.79 33.02
N LYS A 302 0.35 6.52 33.35
CA LYS A 302 1.08 5.80 34.39
C LYS A 302 2.57 5.68 34.06
N GLN A 303 2.89 5.29 32.82
CA GLN A 303 4.28 5.16 32.39
C GLN A 303 4.99 6.52 32.35
N TYR A 304 4.33 7.56 31.85
CA TYR A 304 4.86 8.91 31.82
C TYR A 304 5.18 9.42 33.24
N ALA A 305 4.27 9.24 34.18
CA ALA A 305 4.50 9.65 35.57
C ALA A 305 5.71 8.93 36.22
N LEU A 306 5.92 7.64 35.90
CA LEU A 306 7.03 6.85 36.43
C LEU A 306 8.40 7.23 35.85
N TYR A 307 8.44 7.67 34.58
CA TYR A 307 9.71 7.75 33.84
C TYR A 307 10.03 9.14 33.27
N LYS A 308 9.13 10.15 33.31
CA LYS A 308 9.38 11.50 32.76
C LYS A 308 10.65 12.14 33.31
N ASP A 309 10.89 12.02 34.64
CA ASP A 309 12.06 12.57 35.32
C ASP A 309 13.32 11.73 35.10
N LYS A 310 13.17 10.51 34.58
CA LYS A 310 14.27 9.63 34.18
C LYS A 310 14.64 9.77 32.69
N GLY A 311 13.89 10.59 31.93
CA GLY A 311 14.17 10.89 30.54
C GLY A 311 13.17 10.31 29.53
N LEU A 312 11.99 9.86 29.96
CA LEU A 312 10.92 9.50 29.05
C LEU A 312 10.18 10.76 28.57
N GLN A 313 9.99 10.88 27.27
CA GLN A 313 9.06 11.82 26.62
C GLN A 313 7.85 11.05 26.11
N VAL A 314 6.69 11.66 26.10
CA VAL A 314 5.52 11.23 25.33
C VAL A 314 5.14 12.35 24.38
N VAL A 315 4.82 12.04 23.15
CA VAL A 315 4.31 12.97 22.14
C VAL A 315 3.12 12.30 21.46
N SER A 316 1.97 12.97 21.45
CA SER A 316 0.80 12.48 20.73
C SER A 316 0.53 13.32 19.48
N ILE A 317 0.27 12.67 18.35
CA ILE A 317 -0.09 13.29 17.08
C ILE A 317 -1.49 12.79 16.69
N SER A 318 -2.42 13.73 16.62
CA SER A 318 -3.80 13.43 16.24
C SER A 318 -4.00 13.45 14.74
N ILE A 319 -4.80 12.49 14.25
CA ILE A 319 -5.28 12.42 12.87
C ILE A 319 -6.69 13.03 12.71
N ASP A 320 -7.20 13.72 13.71
CA ASP A 320 -8.51 14.37 13.64
C ASP A 320 -8.59 15.36 12.47
N LYS A 321 -9.75 15.39 11.82
CA LYS A 321 -10.08 16.44 10.84
C LYS A 321 -10.70 17.68 11.50
N ASN A 322 -11.21 17.54 12.72
CA ASN A 322 -11.86 18.58 13.49
C ASN A 322 -10.98 18.99 14.66
N ALA A 323 -10.39 20.19 14.59
CA ALA A 323 -9.51 20.73 15.60
C ALA A 323 -10.19 20.92 16.97
N GLU A 324 -11.46 21.33 16.99
CA GLU A 324 -12.19 21.55 18.24
C GLU A 324 -12.50 20.23 18.96
N ALA A 325 -12.83 19.16 18.21
CA ALA A 325 -13.00 17.82 18.78
C ALA A 325 -11.70 17.31 19.40
N TRP A 326 -10.57 17.50 18.71
CA TRP A 326 -9.24 17.16 19.22
C TRP A 326 -8.92 17.94 20.50
N LYS A 327 -9.03 19.26 20.52
CA LYS A 327 -8.76 20.10 21.70
C LYS A 327 -9.63 19.70 22.90
N LYS A 328 -10.92 19.45 22.65
CA LYS A 328 -11.84 18.96 23.65
C LYS A 328 -11.37 17.65 24.27
N ALA A 329 -10.97 16.68 23.42
CA ALA A 329 -10.49 15.38 23.89
C ALA A 329 -9.16 15.49 24.66
N VAL A 330 -8.19 16.30 24.20
CA VAL A 330 -6.94 16.58 24.93
C VAL A 330 -7.22 17.11 26.35
N LYS A 331 -8.20 18.03 26.48
CA LYS A 331 -8.62 18.60 27.77
C LYS A 331 -9.35 17.57 28.64
N GLU A 332 -10.27 16.80 28.07
CA GLU A 332 -11.02 15.75 28.79
C GLU A 332 -10.08 14.68 29.33
N GLU A 333 -9.13 14.24 28.50
CA GLU A 333 -8.13 13.26 28.89
C GLU A 333 -6.99 13.86 29.72
N GLN A 334 -6.94 15.16 29.97
CA GLN A 334 -5.91 15.83 30.78
C GLN A 334 -4.49 15.38 30.39
N LEU A 335 -4.18 15.43 29.08
CA LEU A 335 -2.88 14.99 28.57
C LEU A 335 -1.80 16.02 28.95
N GLN A 336 -0.76 15.58 29.69
CA GLN A 336 0.28 16.44 30.26
C GLN A 336 1.56 16.53 29.41
N TRP A 337 1.54 15.99 28.19
CA TRP A 337 2.66 15.97 27.26
C TRP A 337 2.31 16.67 25.95
N PRO A 338 3.31 16.99 25.10
CA PRO A 338 3.04 17.63 23.81
C PRO A 338 2.05 16.85 22.95
N ASN A 339 1.01 17.57 22.50
CA ASN A 339 -0.03 17.05 21.63
C ASN A 339 -0.15 17.95 20.41
N PHE A 340 -0.18 17.34 19.22
CA PHE A 340 -0.26 18.07 17.96
C PHE A 340 -1.37 17.50 17.08
N LEU A 341 -2.01 18.38 16.33
CA LEU A 341 -2.95 17.98 15.27
C LEU A 341 -2.20 18.00 13.94
N SER A 342 -1.91 16.85 13.39
CA SER A 342 -1.18 16.75 12.12
C SER A 342 -1.45 15.44 11.38
N PRO A 343 -2.56 15.33 10.61
CA PRO A 343 -2.80 14.20 9.72
C PRO A 343 -1.65 13.98 8.74
N THR A 344 -0.99 15.06 8.29
CA THR A 344 0.14 14.99 7.36
C THR A 344 1.34 14.21 7.91
N VAL A 345 1.63 14.32 9.22
CA VAL A 345 2.68 13.53 9.85
C VAL A 345 2.26 12.07 9.93
N ALA A 346 0.98 11.78 10.21
CA ALA A 346 0.48 10.42 10.18
C ALA A 346 0.59 9.80 8.78
N ASP A 347 0.30 10.56 7.72
CA ASP A 347 0.50 10.13 6.33
C ASP A 347 1.99 9.85 6.04
N GLN A 348 2.88 10.73 6.51
CA GLN A 348 4.34 10.54 6.38
C GLN A 348 4.82 9.26 7.06
N TYR A 349 4.23 8.91 8.21
CA TYR A 349 4.48 7.67 8.94
C TYR A 349 3.64 6.50 8.43
N ARG A 350 2.82 6.70 7.40
CA ARG A 350 1.92 5.70 6.80
C ARG A 350 1.02 5.01 7.83
N VAL A 351 0.52 5.79 8.75
CA VAL A 351 -0.41 5.31 9.78
C VAL A 351 -1.74 4.96 9.12
N LYS A 352 -2.01 3.67 8.96
CA LYS A 352 -3.23 3.14 8.34
C LYS A 352 -4.41 3.04 9.32
N ALA A 353 -4.11 2.96 10.61
CA ALA A 353 -5.11 2.84 11.67
C ALA A 353 -4.57 3.42 12.98
N VAL A 354 -5.46 3.81 13.89
CA VAL A 354 -5.11 4.25 15.24
C VAL A 354 -5.77 3.35 16.28
N PRO A 355 -5.11 3.08 17.42
CA PRO A 355 -3.83 3.61 17.86
C PRO A 355 -2.64 2.97 17.12
N THR A 356 -1.67 3.78 16.69
CA THR A 356 -0.34 3.35 16.27
C THR A 356 0.68 4.03 17.16
N MET A 357 1.55 3.25 17.80
CA MET A 357 2.51 3.77 18.77
C MET A 357 3.91 3.27 18.45
N TYR A 358 4.90 4.12 18.69
CA TYR A 358 6.32 3.82 18.60
C TYR A 358 7.01 4.16 19.91
N LEU A 359 7.89 3.30 20.38
CA LEU A 359 8.88 3.63 21.40
C LEU A 359 10.20 3.90 20.69
N LEU A 360 10.70 5.12 20.78
CA LEU A 360 11.93 5.59 20.11
C LEU A 360 13.05 5.77 21.13
N ASP A 361 14.29 5.53 20.72
CA ASP A 361 15.48 5.94 21.47
C ASP A 361 15.81 7.43 21.24
N SER A 362 16.90 7.90 21.86
CA SER A 362 17.37 9.29 21.76
C SER A 362 17.82 9.72 20.36
N GLU A 363 18.09 8.77 19.46
CA GLU A 363 18.44 9.00 18.05
C GLU A 363 17.25 8.93 17.11
N GLY A 364 16.04 8.63 17.62
CA GLY A 364 14.82 8.43 16.83
C GLY A 364 14.76 7.06 16.18
N LYS A 365 15.51 6.06 16.66
CA LYS A 365 15.37 4.67 16.24
C LYS A 365 14.26 3.99 17.02
N VAL A 366 13.50 3.16 16.35
CA VAL A 366 12.41 2.39 16.96
C VAL A 366 12.95 1.28 17.84
N VAL A 367 12.51 1.26 19.08
CA VAL A 367 12.79 0.22 20.08
C VAL A 367 11.63 -0.77 20.19
N ALA A 368 10.40 -0.29 20.02
CA ALA A 368 9.18 -1.11 19.94
C ALA A 368 8.13 -0.35 19.10
N GLU A 369 7.24 -1.10 18.46
CA GLU A 369 6.17 -0.54 17.61
C GLU A 369 4.83 -1.23 17.85
N SER A 370 3.75 -0.54 17.49
CA SER A 370 2.39 -1.07 17.44
C SER A 370 1.96 -1.77 18.75
N GLU A 371 1.68 -3.05 18.73
CA GLU A 371 1.23 -3.79 19.90
C GLU A 371 2.31 -3.95 20.97
N ASP A 372 3.59 -4.01 20.57
CA ASP A 372 4.72 -4.10 21.50
C ASP A 372 5.04 -2.77 22.20
N ALA A 373 4.53 -1.66 21.64
CA ALA A 373 4.62 -0.32 22.22
C ALA A 373 3.36 0.08 23.01
N ARG A 374 2.48 -0.85 23.40
CA ARG A 374 1.21 -0.59 24.11
C ARG A 374 1.00 -1.52 25.29
N GLY A 375 0.09 -1.13 26.19
CA GLY A 375 -0.39 -1.94 27.29
C GLY A 375 0.71 -2.44 28.21
N GLU A 376 0.62 -3.69 28.62
CA GLU A 376 1.59 -4.33 29.49
C GLU A 376 2.96 -4.50 28.84
N LYS A 377 3.01 -4.65 27.50
CA LYS A 377 4.27 -4.78 26.76
C LYS A 377 5.07 -3.48 26.81
N LEU A 378 4.43 -2.32 26.62
CA LEU A 378 5.08 -1.02 26.81
C LEU A 378 5.61 -0.86 28.24
N ALA A 379 4.79 -1.22 29.23
CA ALA A 379 5.21 -1.14 30.64
C ALA A 379 6.42 -2.02 30.95
N ALA A 380 6.42 -3.26 30.47
CA ALA A 380 7.54 -4.18 30.61
C ALA A 380 8.81 -3.68 29.92
N LYS A 381 8.65 -3.17 28.69
CA LYS A 381 9.79 -2.64 27.91
C LYS A 381 10.40 -1.41 28.56
N LEU A 382 9.59 -0.47 29.04
CA LEU A 382 10.09 0.71 29.77
C LEU A 382 10.76 0.31 31.09
N ALA A 383 10.22 -0.68 31.82
CA ALA A 383 10.87 -1.18 33.03
C ALA A 383 12.24 -1.83 32.77
N GLU A 384 12.41 -2.47 31.61
CA GLU A 384 13.70 -2.99 31.14
C GLU A 384 14.69 -1.87 30.84
N LEU A 385 14.25 -0.85 30.07
CA LEU A 385 15.11 0.23 29.56
C LEU A 385 15.51 1.27 30.60
N PHE A 386 14.76 1.41 31.68
CA PHE A 386 15.01 2.37 32.77
C PHE A 386 15.56 1.72 34.05
N LYS A 387 16.03 0.47 33.96
CA LYS A 387 16.83 -0.15 35.02
C LYS A 387 18.15 0.59 35.15
#